data_95cb1685dbbb8b32ea3f1025877e2b9d
#
_entry.id   95cb1685dbbb8b32ea3f1025877e2b9d
#
_cell.length_a   1.000
_cell.length_b   1.000
_cell.length_c   1.000
_cell.angle_alpha   90.00
_cell.angle_beta   90.00
_cell.angle_gamma   90.00
#
_symmetry.space_group_name_H-M   'P 1'
#
loop_
_entity.id
_entity.type
_entity.pdbx_description
1 polymer ?
#
loop_
_entity_poly.entity_id
_entity_poly.type
_entity_poly.pdbx_seq_one_letter_code
_entity_poly.pdbx_strand_id
1 'polypeptide(L)'
;RRSLLGGLRPLPSSKFLCFGLRRELYPPRRYANADQWRRIHNRLRSYSSETQGGWSCSKTKAHRTLADIEKAEDKDDSAEDAPVKWKSQADARRRAEAMVRSLERRAIDPLTAWSSMLRDLEAEAPADFVDWFSVERVDGKDRDLGYYRHFIDPTKPFSQVMASQVQGFVVTSATLTDPVADTENAWRVAEERTGAQHLKNGAFRARVESPYNYASQAEVLIVGDVPKNQPGALAAAFESLFLASNGGGIGLFTAIRRLRAVYERIRTPLEQQGMPLFAQHVDAMDTGTLVDIFRDDTNACLLGTDAVRDGVDVPGESLRLLAFERVPWPRPDILHRARRAACGGRGLDAMLARAERRQAVGRVIRR
;
A
#
# COMPACT_ATOMS: atom_id res chain seq x y z
N ARG A 1 17.67 -23.10 -33.32
CA ARG A 1 17.03 -22.80 -32.02
C ARG A 1 15.81 -21.96 -32.31
N ARG A 2 14.68 -22.57 -32.64
CA ARG A 2 13.39 -21.91 -32.81
C ARG A 2 12.69 -21.94 -31.47
N SER A 3 12.42 -20.72 -30.91
CA SER A 3 11.75 -20.54 -29.64
C SER A 3 10.30 -21.04 -29.74
N LEU A 4 9.86 -21.83 -28.78
CA LEU A 4 8.48 -22.28 -28.57
C LEU A 4 7.52 -21.14 -28.13
N LEU A 5 7.91 -19.89 -28.37
CA LEU A 5 7.13 -18.67 -28.08
C LEU A 5 6.53 -18.02 -29.34
N GLY A 6 6.55 -18.74 -30.47
CA GLY A 6 5.97 -18.26 -31.73
C GLY A 6 4.45 -18.35 -31.74
N GLY A 7 3.76 -17.36 -31.16
CA GLY A 7 2.29 -17.28 -31.23
C GLY A 7 1.62 -16.30 -30.29
N LEU A 8 2.30 -15.86 -29.26
CA LEU A 8 1.79 -14.79 -28.42
C LEU A 8 2.24 -13.44 -29.00
N ARG A 9 1.40 -12.80 -29.81
CA ARG A 9 1.58 -11.37 -30.08
C ARG A 9 1.63 -10.68 -28.73
N PRO A 10 2.66 -9.86 -28.42
CA PRO A 10 2.64 -9.02 -27.24
C PRO A 10 1.41 -8.13 -27.36
N LEU A 11 0.45 -8.29 -26.46
CA LEU A 11 -0.59 -7.30 -26.26
C LEU A 11 0.14 -5.99 -25.97
N PRO A 12 -0.25 -4.88 -26.62
CA PRO A 12 0.43 -3.61 -26.42
C PRO A 12 0.44 -3.31 -24.91
N SER A 13 1.63 -3.15 -24.37
CA SER A 13 1.94 -2.96 -22.95
C SER A 13 1.31 -1.71 -22.32
N SER A 14 0.58 -0.92 -23.11
CA SER A 14 -0.06 0.33 -22.72
C SER A 14 -1.54 0.19 -22.32
N LYS A 15 -2.14 -1.00 -22.32
CA LYS A 15 -3.57 -1.18 -22.01
C LYS A 15 -3.87 -2.07 -20.80
N PHE A 16 -2.88 -2.62 -20.14
CA PHE A 16 -3.07 -3.14 -18.80
C PHE A 16 -2.86 -2.00 -17.82
N LEU A 17 -3.97 -1.42 -17.50
CA LEU A 17 -4.20 -0.39 -16.50
C LEU A 17 -3.41 -0.63 -15.23
N CYS A 18 -2.24 0.00 -15.13
CA CYS A 18 -1.74 0.46 -13.86
C CYS A 18 -2.68 1.58 -13.41
N PHE A 19 -3.69 1.27 -12.61
CA PHE A 19 -4.50 2.26 -11.93
C PHE A 19 -3.67 2.98 -10.89
N GLY A 20 -2.91 3.96 -11.34
CA GLY A 20 -2.30 4.97 -10.50
C GLY A 20 -3.36 5.96 -10.06
N LEU A 21 -3.65 5.93 -8.78
CA LEU A 21 -4.33 6.97 -8.02
C LEU A 21 -4.16 8.37 -8.61
N ARG A 22 -5.28 9.06 -8.99
CA ARG A 22 -5.46 10.48 -8.66
C ARG A 22 -6.76 11.10 -9.16
N ARG A 23 -7.42 11.68 -8.20
CA ARG A 23 -8.49 12.67 -8.11
C ARG A 23 -9.89 12.10 -7.93
N GLU A 24 -10.25 12.09 -6.65
CA GLU A 24 -11.61 12.04 -6.18
C GLU A 24 -12.41 13.19 -6.79
N LEU A 25 -13.42 12.83 -7.53
CA LEU A 25 -14.50 13.75 -7.83
C LEU A 25 -15.62 13.50 -6.82
N TYR A 26 -16.03 14.52 -6.11
CA TYR A 26 -17.32 14.58 -5.44
C TYR A 26 -18.40 14.02 -6.36
N PRO A 27 -19.49 13.45 -5.80
CA PRO A 27 -20.48 12.76 -6.60
C PRO A 27 -20.87 13.65 -7.78
N PRO A 28 -20.72 13.16 -9.00
CA PRO A 28 -21.04 13.96 -10.17
C PRO A 28 -22.54 14.22 -10.13
N ARG A 29 -22.95 15.46 -10.08
CA ARG A 29 -24.37 15.86 -10.23
C ARG A 29 -24.91 15.58 -11.65
N ARG A 30 -24.18 14.82 -12.46
CA ARG A 30 -24.63 14.37 -13.78
C ARG A 30 -24.30 12.90 -13.93
N TYR A 31 -25.25 12.05 -13.57
CA TYR A 31 -25.21 10.64 -13.92
C TYR A 31 -25.27 10.50 -15.44
N ALA A 32 -24.43 9.65 -16.01
CA ALA A 32 -24.71 9.10 -17.32
C ALA A 32 -26.12 8.50 -17.29
N ASN A 33 -26.91 8.72 -18.35
CA ASN A 33 -28.25 8.14 -18.40
C ASN A 33 -28.16 6.60 -18.42
N ALA A 34 -29.26 5.92 -18.08
CA ALA A 34 -29.31 4.47 -17.98
C ALA A 34 -28.80 3.76 -19.26
N ASP A 35 -28.98 4.38 -20.44
CA ASP A 35 -28.55 3.84 -21.72
C ASP A 35 -27.03 3.97 -21.96
N GLN A 36 -26.39 5.01 -21.41
CA GLN A 36 -24.94 5.13 -21.42
C GLN A 36 -24.32 4.08 -20.50
N TRP A 37 -24.93 3.87 -19.32
CA TRP A 37 -24.53 2.83 -18.38
C TRP A 37 -24.65 1.43 -18.99
N ARG A 38 -25.77 1.14 -19.63
CA ARG A 38 -26.01 -0.14 -20.28
C ARG A 38 -25.00 -0.42 -21.40
N ARG A 39 -24.62 0.61 -22.19
CA ARG A 39 -23.60 0.48 -23.24
C ARG A 39 -22.20 0.24 -22.67
N ILE A 40 -21.81 0.95 -21.62
CA ILE A 40 -20.52 0.76 -20.95
C ILE A 40 -20.46 -0.65 -20.35
N HIS A 41 -21.49 -1.05 -19.63
CA HIS A 41 -21.61 -2.37 -19.01
C HIS A 41 -21.48 -3.49 -20.05
N ASN A 42 -22.25 -3.44 -21.15
CA ASN A 42 -22.19 -4.46 -22.19
C ASN A 42 -20.82 -4.56 -22.85
N ARG A 43 -20.15 -3.42 -23.07
CA ARG A 43 -18.81 -3.39 -23.64
C ARG A 43 -17.74 -3.96 -22.68
N LEU A 44 -17.83 -3.65 -21.39
CA LEU A 44 -16.93 -4.21 -20.38
C LEU A 44 -17.17 -5.72 -20.21
N ARG A 45 -18.43 -6.15 -20.24
CA ARG A 45 -18.81 -7.56 -20.12
C ARG A 45 -18.32 -8.40 -21.30
N SER A 46 -18.46 -7.93 -22.54
CA SER A 46 -17.92 -8.65 -23.70
C SER A 46 -16.40 -8.76 -23.65
N TYR A 47 -15.71 -7.68 -23.29
CA TYR A 47 -14.26 -7.66 -23.15
C TYR A 47 -13.78 -8.63 -22.06
N SER A 48 -14.44 -8.65 -20.90
CA SER A 48 -14.12 -9.55 -19.78
C SER A 48 -14.29 -11.03 -20.17
N SER A 49 -15.39 -11.38 -20.84
CA SER A 49 -15.67 -12.76 -21.27
C SER A 49 -14.68 -13.28 -22.31
N GLU A 50 -14.33 -12.46 -23.31
CA GLU A 50 -13.35 -12.83 -24.33
C GLU A 50 -11.94 -13.03 -23.73
N THR A 51 -11.52 -12.13 -22.85
CA THR A 51 -10.20 -12.18 -22.21
C THR A 51 -10.11 -13.40 -21.25
N GLN A 52 -11.15 -13.61 -20.46
CA GLN A 52 -11.23 -14.72 -19.52
C GLN A 52 -11.17 -16.08 -20.24
N GLY A 53 -11.85 -16.20 -21.39
CA GLY A 53 -11.81 -17.41 -22.22
C GLY A 53 -10.40 -17.72 -22.73
N GLY A 54 -9.66 -16.70 -23.20
CA GLY A 54 -8.28 -16.87 -23.67
C GLY A 54 -7.30 -17.30 -22.57
N TRP A 55 -7.40 -16.74 -21.38
CA TRP A 55 -6.55 -17.09 -20.24
C TRP A 55 -6.89 -18.47 -19.65
N SER A 56 -8.18 -18.81 -19.60
CA SER A 56 -8.63 -20.14 -19.20
C SER A 56 -8.06 -21.25 -20.12
N CYS A 57 -8.05 -21.00 -21.44
CA CYS A 57 -7.43 -21.92 -22.41
C CYS A 57 -5.92 -22.10 -22.15
N SER A 58 -5.21 -21.01 -21.85
CA SER A 58 -3.77 -21.06 -21.54
C SER A 58 -3.48 -21.83 -20.24
N LYS A 59 -4.32 -21.66 -19.22
CA LYS A 59 -4.25 -22.44 -17.97
C LYS A 59 -4.46 -23.92 -18.25
N THR A 60 -5.48 -24.30 -19.03
CA THR A 60 -5.78 -25.68 -19.39
C THR A 60 -4.61 -26.34 -20.12
N LYS A 61 -3.93 -25.60 -21.04
CA LYS A 61 -2.72 -26.10 -21.70
C LYS A 61 -1.58 -26.33 -20.72
N ALA A 62 -1.34 -25.41 -19.78
CA ALA A 62 -0.32 -25.58 -18.76
C ALA A 62 -0.59 -26.78 -17.83
N HIS A 63 -1.85 -26.98 -17.43
CA HIS A 63 -2.24 -28.16 -16.63
C HIS A 63 -2.09 -29.48 -17.41
N ARG A 64 -2.41 -29.49 -18.71
CA ARG A 64 -2.15 -30.70 -19.55
C ARG A 64 -0.66 -31.02 -19.62
N THR A 65 0.18 -29.98 -19.81
CA THR A 65 1.64 -30.19 -19.81
C THR A 65 2.14 -30.75 -18.48
N LEU A 66 1.60 -30.32 -17.34
CA LEU A 66 1.91 -30.88 -16.02
C LEU A 66 1.49 -32.34 -15.92
N ALA A 67 0.26 -32.65 -16.32
CA ALA A 67 -0.25 -34.03 -16.31
C ALA A 67 0.55 -34.97 -17.26
N ASP A 68 1.02 -34.46 -18.40
CA ASP A 68 1.87 -35.22 -19.32
C ASP A 68 3.27 -35.48 -18.72
N ILE A 69 3.82 -34.50 -17.96
CA ILE A 69 5.08 -34.67 -17.22
C ILE A 69 4.92 -35.71 -16.10
N GLU A 70 3.83 -35.64 -15.31
CA GLU A 70 3.54 -36.58 -14.24
C GLU A 70 3.40 -38.01 -14.78
N LYS A 71 2.68 -38.20 -15.90
CA LYS A 71 2.56 -39.51 -16.56
C LYS A 71 3.88 -40.03 -17.13
N ALA A 72 4.81 -39.14 -17.50
CA ALA A 72 6.13 -39.56 -17.97
C ALA A 72 7.04 -39.95 -16.80
N GLU A 73 6.89 -39.31 -15.63
CA GLU A 73 7.59 -39.66 -14.39
C GLU A 73 7.17 -41.07 -13.91
N ASP A 74 5.86 -41.39 -13.89
CA ASP A 74 5.34 -42.70 -13.48
C ASP A 74 5.79 -43.85 -14.39
N LYS A 75 6.20 -43.57 -15.63
CA LYS A 75 6.66 -44.62 -16.58
C LYS A 75 8.17 -44.90 -16.53
N ASP A 76 8.96 -44.00 -15.93
CA ASP A 76 10.43 -44.02 -15.99
C ASP A 76 11.09 -44.63 -14.72
N ASP A 77 10.30 -45.15 -13.77
CA ASP A 77 10.81 -45.81 -12.55
C ASP A 77 11.61 -47.14 -12.82
N SER A 78 11.82 -47.47 -14.09
CA SER A 78 12.49 -48.70 -14.51
C SER A 78 13.85 -48.50 -15.22
N ALA A 79 14.40 -47.30 -15.27
CA ALA A 79 15.64 -47.00 -15.99
C ALA A 79 16.78 -46.53 -15.10
N GLU A 80 17.77 -47.38 -14.88
CA GLU A 80 18.98 -47.15 -14.06
C GLU A 80 20.00 -46.13 -14.60
N ASP A 81 19.76 -45.47 -15.76
CA ASP A 81 20.78 -44.63 -16.46
C ASP A 81 20.34 -43.21 -16.82
N ALA A 82 19.79 -42.39 -15.90
CA ALA A 82 19.36 -41.05 -16.30
C ALA A 82 19.56 -39.86 -15.33
N PRO A 83 20.78 -39.50 -14.88
CA PRO A 83 20.92 -38.32 -14.04
C PRO A 83 20.70 -36.98 -14.76
N VAL A 84 20.82 -36.91 -16.08
CA VAL A 84 20.67 -35.68 -16.88
C VAL A 84 19.20 -35.42 -17.28
N LYS A 85 18.44 -36.47 -17.56
CA LYS A 85 17.01 -36.41 -17.94
C LYS A 85 16.13 -35.92 -16.76
N TRP A 86 16.40 -36.37 -15.55
CA TRP A 86 15.70 -35.98 -14.32
C TRP A 86 15.75 -34.51 -14.04
N LYS A 87 16.94 -33.88 -14.16
CA LYS A 87 17.07 -32.42 -13.95
C LYS A 87 16.26 -31.62 -14.96
N SER A 88 16.20 -32.04 -16.21
CA SER A 88 15.43 -31.35 -17.26
C SER A 88 13.92 -31.49 -17.08
N GLN A 89 13.43 -32.62 -16.59
CA GLN A 89 12.00 -32.84 -16.29
C GLN A 89 11.56 -32.08 -15.03
N ALA A 90 12.32 -32.13 -13.95
CA ALA A 90 12.05 -31.35 -12.74
C ALA A 90 12.05 -29.85 -13.01
N ASP A 91 12.92 -29.37 -13.89
CA ASP A 91 12.94 -27.96 -14.31
C ASP A 91 11.75 -27.60 -15.21
N ALA A 92 11.30 -28.51 -16.07
CA ALA A 92 10.12 -28.34 -16.89
C ALA A 92 8.86 -28.26 -16.02
N ARG A 93 8.72 -29.16 -15.04
CA ARG A 93 7.65 -29.18 -14.06
C ARG A 93 7.59 -27.88 -13.25
N ARG A 94 8.71 -27.46 -12.65
CA ARG A 94 8.81 -26.19 -11.90
C ARG A 94 8.40 -24.99 -12.75
N ARG A 95 8.82 -24.93 -14.04
CA ARG A 95 8.40 -23.86 -14.95
C ARG A 95 6.92 -23.90 -15.26
N ALA A 96 6.35 -25.08 -15.50
CA ALA A 96 4.91 -25.24 -15.77
C ALA A 96 4.07 -24.85 -14.55
N GLU A 97 4.43 -25.27 -13.34
CA GLU A 97 3.78 -24.88 -12.09
C GLU A 97 3.88 -23.36 -11.84
N ALA A 98 5.05 -22.78 -12.07
CA ALA A 98 5.23 -21.33 -11.95
C ALA A 98 4.36 -20.56 -12.97
N MET A 99 4.21 -21.09 -14.19
CA MET A 99 3.34 -20.52 -15.21
C MET A 99 1.87 -20.62 -14.81
N VAL A 100 1.42 -21.78 -14.31
CA VAL A 100 0.04 -21.96 -13.81
C VAL A 100 -0.25 -20.96 -12.68
N ARG A 101 0.58 -20.91 -11.65
CA ARG A 101 0.43 -19.95 -10.54
C ARG A 101 0.44 -18.51 -11.01
N SER A 102 1.26 -18.19 -12.01
CA SER A 102 1.32 -16.84 -12.57
C SER A 102 0.04 -16.48 -13.34
N LEU A 103 -0.49 -17.41 -14.14
CA LEU A 103 -1.75 -17.24 -14.88
C LEU A 103 -2.95 -17.12 -13.92
N GLU A 104 -3.02 -17.97 -12.92
CA GLU A 104 -4.07 -17.88 -11.88
C GLU A 104 -4.06 -16.50 -11.24
N ARG A 105 -2.98 -16.15 -10.57
CA ARG A 105 -2.90 -14.94 -9.76
C ARG A 105 -2.96 -13.64 -10.57
N ARG A 106 -2.38 -13.61 -11.78
CA ARG A 106 -2.26 -12.36 -12.57
C ARG A 106 -3.36 -12.17 -13.60
N ALA A 107 -4.08 -13.22 -13.94
CA ALA A 107 -5.08 -13.15 -14.99
C ALA A 107 -6.43 -13.75 -14.56
N ILE A 108 -6.48 -15.03 -14.21
CA ILE A 108 -7.77 -15.71 -13.99
C ILE A 108 -8.50 -15.15 -12.78
N ASP A 109 -7.82 -15.01 -11.64
CA ASP A 109 -8.43 -14.50 -10.41
C ASP A 109 -8.90 -13.05 -10.56
N PRO A 110 -8.10 -12.10 -11.10
CA PRO A 110 -8.57 -10.74 -11.35
C PRO A 110 -9.73 -10.66 -12.33
N LEU A 111 -9.68 -11.42 -13.44
CA LEU A 111 -10.76 -11.41 -14.43
C LEU A 111 -12.06 -12.03 -13.89
N THR A 112 -11.95 -13.06 -13.07
CA THR A 112 -13.10 -13.66 -12.39
C THR A 112 -13.72 -12.67 -11.40
N ALA A 113 -12.89 -11.97 -10.62
CA ALA A 113 -13.35 -10.92 -9.71
C ALA A 113 -14.04 -9.79 -10.47
N TRP A 114 -13.46 -9.31 -11.58
CA TRP A 114 -14.07 -8.27 -12.41
C TRP A 114 -15.39 -8.72 -13.03
N SER A 115 -15.46 -9.95 -13.51
CA SER A 115 -16.71 -10.52 -14.05
C SER A 115 -17.80 -10.58 -12.99
N SER A 116 -17.45 -10.92 -11.74
CA SER A 116 -18.39 -10.87 -10.61
C SER A 116 -18.84 -9.43 -10.31
N MET A 117 -17.90 -8.50 -10.19
CA MET A 117 -18.20 -7.08 -9.98
C MET A 117 -19.16 -6.52 -11.02
N LEU A 118 -18.95 -6.86 -12.30
CA LEU A 118 -19.80 -6.38 -13.40
C LEU A 118 -21.22 -6.98 -13.34
N ARG A 119 -21.35 -8.24 -12.92
CA ARG A 119 -22.66 -8.86 -12.71
C ARG A 119 -23.43 -8.20 -11.57
N ASP A 120 -22.74 -7.87 -10.50
CA ASP A 120 -23.34 -7.23 -9.32
C ASP A 120 -23.80 -5.78 -9.59
N LEU A 121 -23.41 -5.15 -10.73
CA LEU A 121 -23.95 -3.84 -11.13
C LEU A 121 -25.45 -3.88 -11.45
N GLU A 122 -26.00 -5.05 -11.74
CA GLU A 122 -27.43 -5.25 -12.02
C GLU A 122 -28.23 -5.58 -10.74
N ALA A 123 -27.55 -5.77 -9.63
CA ALA A 123 -28.10 -6.14 -8.32
C ALA A 123 -27.67 -5.13 -7.24
N GLU A 124 -28.17 -5.32 -6.04
CA GLU A 124 -27.72 -4.58 -4.88
C GLU A 124 -26.27 -5.00 -4.55
N ALA A 125 -25.40 -4.01 -4.31
CA ALA A 125 -24.01 -4.28 -3.97
C ALA A 125 -23.92 -5.08 -2.65
N PRO A 126 -23.07 -6.14 -2.58
CA PRO A 126 -22.92 -6.89 -1.35
C PRO A 126 -22.43 -5.98 -0.20
N ALA A 127 -23.01 -6.14 0.98
CA ALA A 127 -22.80 -5.28 2.15
C ALA A 127 -21.33 -5.21 2.63
N ASP A 128 -20.51 -6.22 2.30
CA ASP A 128 -19.09 -6.27 2.66
C ASP A 128 -18.20 -5.34 1.81
N PHE A 129 -18.74 -4.76 0.74
CA PHE A 129 -17.98 -3.97 -0.23
C PHE A 129 -18.43 -2.52 -0.32
N VAL A 130 -17.54 -1.69 -0.80
CA VAL A 130 -17.84 -0.36 -1.32
C VAL A 130 -17.42 -0.30 -2.78
N ASP A 131 -18.33 0.15 -3.63
CA ASP A 131 -18.16 0.28 -5.06
C ASP A 131 -18.17 1.75 -5.47
N TRP A 132 -17.28 2.11 -6.42
CA TRP A 132 -17.32 3.46 -6.98
C TRP A 132 -16.75 3.51 -8.39
N PHE A 133 -17.08 4.57 -9.09
CA PHE A 133 -16.49 4.90 -10.37
C PHE A 133 -15.55 6.10 -10.25
N SER A 134 -14.46 6.07 -11.01
CA SER A 134 -13.52 7.19 -11.13
C SER A 134 -13.28 7.50 -12.60
N VAL A 135 -13.34 8.79 -12.94
CA VAL A 135 -13.01 9.27 -14.28
C VAL A 135 -11.60 9.85 -14.28
N GLU A 136 -10.74 9.31 -15.12
CA GLU A 136 -9.43 9.89 -15.37
C GLU A 136 -9.54 11.02 -16.39
N ARG A 137 -9.01 12.19 -16.02
CA ARG A 137 -8.98 13.36 -16.89
C ARG A 137 -7.54 13.79 -17.17
N VAL A 138 -7.24 13.95 -18.45
CA VAL A 138 -5.97 14.51 -18.92
C VAL A 138 -6.29 15.74 -19.77
N ASP A 139 -5.70 16.88 -19.42
CA ASP A 139 -5.93 18.17 -20.12
C ASP A 139 -7.41 18.57 -20.23
N GLY A 140 -8.18 18.29 -19.16
CA GLY A 140 -9.61 18.60 -19.09
C GLY A 140 -10.53 17.67 -19.88
N LYS A 141 -9.98 16.67 -20.57
CA LYS A 141 -10.75 15.65 -21.31
C LYS A 141 -10.83 14.35 -20.53
N ASP A 142 -12.00 13.72 -20.57
CA ASP A 142 -12.20 12.40 -19.97
C ASP A 142 -11.42 11.37 -20.81
N ARG A 143 -10.46 10.69 -20.20
CA ARG A 143 -9.57 9.69 -20.84
C ARG A 143 -10.03 8.28 -20.57
N ASP A 144 -10.40 7.99 -19.33
CA ASP A 144 -10.74 6.64 -18.91
C ASP A 144 -11.77 6.65 -17.77
N LEU A 145 -12.49 5.54 -17.64
CA LEU A 145 -13.46 5.30 -16.57
C LEU A 145 -13.08 4.00 -15.85
N GLY A 146 -12.69 4.12 -14.58
CA GLY A 146 -12.42 2.99 -13.70
C GLY A 146 -13.64 2.62 -12.85
N TYR A 147 -13.88 1.32 -12.67
CA TYR A 147 -14.80 0.77 -11.69
C TYR A 147 -14.01 0.04 -10.62
N TYR A 148 -14.25 0.38 -9.37
CA TYR A 148 -13.49 -0.10 -8.21
C TYR A 148 -14.41 -0.75 -7.20
N ARG A 149 -13.95 -1.86 -6.62
CA ARG A 149 -14.58 -2.54 -5.49
C ARG A 149 -13.53 -2.82 -4.43
N HIS A 150 -13.83 -2.47 -3.19
CA HIS A 150 -12.96 -2.78 -2.06
C HIS A 150 -13.77 -3.32 -0.89
N PHE A 151 -13.19 -4.22 -0.13
CA PHE A 151 -13.75 -4.61 1.16
C PHE A 151 -13.77 -3.42 2.12
N ILE A 152 -14.89 -3.22 2.78
CA ILE A 152 -15.00 -2.28 3.90
C ILE A 152 -14.10 -2.76 5.03
N ASP A 153 -14.21 -4.04 5.39
CA ASP A 153 -13.29 -4.71 6.31
C ASP A 153 -12.38 -5.71 5.56
N PRO A 154 -11.13 -5.32 5.22
CA PRO A 154 -10.21 -6.20 4.51
C PRO A 154 -9.65 -7.33 5.40
N THR A 155 -9.85 -7.25 6.72
CA THR A 155 -9.36 -8.27 7.65
C THR A 155 -10.21 -9.53 7.62
N LYS A 156 -11.46 -9.44 7.20
CA LYS A 156 -12.36 -10.58 7.04
C LYS A 156 -11.85 -11.61 6.02
N PRO A 157 -11.61 -11.26 4.74
CA PRO A 157 -11.02 -12.20 3.78
C PRO A 157 -9.60 -12.62 4.15
N PHE A 158 -8.80 -11.72 4.74
CA PHE A 158 -7.46 -12.06 5.23
C PHE A 158 -7.51 -13.19 6.26
N SER A 159 -8.34 -13.05 7.29
CA SER A 159 -8.47 -14.07 8.35
C SER A 159 -8.99 -15.40 7.81
N GLN A 160 -9.89 -15.40 6.85
CA GLN A 160 -10.42 -16.60 6.22
C GLN A 160 -9.31 -17.38 5.47
N VAL A 161 -8.47 -16.67 4.70
CA VAL A 161 -7.34 -17.27 3.98
C VAL A 161 -6.29 -17.80 4.97
N MET A 162 -5.91 -16.99 5.96
CA MET A 162 -4.91 -17.40 6.95
C MET A 162 -5.39 -18.62 7.76
N ALA A 163 -6.63 -18.61 8.25
CA ALA A 163 -7.18 -19.73 9.01
C ALA A 163 -7.25 -21.06 8.23
N SER A 164 -7.30 -21.02 6.89
CA SER A 164 -7.33 -22.20 6.05
C SER A 164 -5.95 -22.73 5.65
N GLN A 165 -4.90 -21.90 5.72
CA GLN A 165 -3.58 -22.24 5.19
C GLN A 165 -2.50 -22.44 6.25
N VAL A 166 -2.70 -21.89 7.47
CA VAL A 166 -1.69 -21.97 8.53
C VAL A 166 -2.27 -22.50 9.82
N GLN A 167 -1.46 -23.24 10.58
CA GLN A 167 -1.86 -23.75 11.90
C GLN A 167 -1.85 -22.67 13.00
N GLY A 168 -1.09 -21.63 12.81
CA GLY A 168 -1.02 -20.47 13.69
C GLY A 168 -0.20 -19.35 13.08
N PHE A 169 -0.46 -18.12 13.50
CA PHE A 169 0.35 -16.97 13.10
C PHE A 169 0.43 -15.95 14.24
N VAL A 170 1.47 -15.14 14.21
CA VAL A 170 1.73 -14.10 15.20
C VAL A 170 1.71 -12.75 14.51
N VAL A 171 0.94 -11.82 15.06
CA VAL A 171 0.97 -10.42 14.67
C VAL A 171 1.63 -9.61 15.77
N THR A 172 2.73 -8.95 15.45
CA THR A 172 3.49 -8.14 16.41
C THR A 172 3.68 -6.73 15.88
N SER A 173 3.50 -5.74 16.75
CA SER A 173 3.77 -4.34 16.44
C SER A 173 3.86 -3.51 17.71
N ALA A 174 4.74 -2.52 17.73
CA ALA A 174 4.81 -1.53 18.80
C ALA A 174 3.57 -0.61 18.87
N THR A 175 2.80 -0.55 17.78
CA THR A 175 1.59 0.28 17.67
C THR A 175 0.31 -0.55 17.49
N LEU A 176 0.32 -1.81 17.96
CA LEU A 176 -0.81 -2.71 17.81
C LEU A 176 -2.04 -2.21 18.57
N THR A 177 -1.86 -1.86 19.84
CA THR A 177 -2.92 -1.33 20.70
C THR A 177 -2.96 0.19 20.72
N ASP A 178 -4.15 0.79 20.92
CA ASP A 178 -4.31 2.23 21.12
C ASP A 178 -4.11 2.58 22.62
N PRO A 179 -3.13 3.42 22.99
CA PRO A 179 -2.81 3.72 24.39
C PRO A 179 -3.85 4.61 25.08
N VAL A 180 -4.74 5.25 24.35
CA VAL A 180 -5.76 6.15 24.91
C VAL A 180 -7.02 5.39 25.35
N ALA A 181 -7.21 4.19 24.84
CA ALA A 181 -8.30 3.33 25.26
C ALA A 181 -7.95 2.58 26.54
N ASP A 182 -8.96 2.21 27.33
CA ASP A 182 -8.76 1.22 28.39
C ASP A 182 -8.21 -0.10 27.81
N THR A 183 -7.63 -0.93 28.64
CA THR A 183 -6.90 -2.13 28.19
C THR A 183 -7.76 -3.04 27.33
N GLU A 184 -9.01 -3.28 27.68
CA GLU A 184 -9.89 -4.18 26.93
C GLU A 184 -10.28 -3.59 25.57
N ASN A 185 -10.68 -2.33 25.53
CA ASN A 185 -10.96 -1.64 24.28
C ASN A 185 -9.73 -1.51 23.38
N ALA A 186 -8.53 -1.32 23.96
CA ALA A 186 -7.28 -1.28 23.22
C ALA A 186 -7.00 -2.61 22.50
N TRP A 187 -7.24 -3.74 23.15
CA TRP A 187 -7.10 -5.06 22.55
C TRP A 187 -8.20 -5.35 21.54
N ARG A 188 -9.45 -4.99 21.81
CA ARG A 188 -10.56 -5.13 20.86
C ARG A 188 -10.25 -4.41 19.55
N VAL A 189 -9.77 -3.17 19.62
CA VAL A 189 -9.34 -2.41 18.44
C VAL A 189 -8.17 -3.08 17.70
N ALA A 190 -7.22 -3.66 18.43
CA ALA A 190 -6.12 -4.40 17.83
C ALA A 190 -6.62 -5.66 17.08
N GLU A 191 -7.56 -6.38 17.66
CA GLU A 191 -8.19 -7.56 17.04
C GLU A 191 -9.02 -7.21 15.80
N GLU A 192 -9.74 -6.10 15.82
CA GLU A 192 -10.44 -5.56 14.65
C GLU A 192 -9.46 -5.22 13.52
N ARG A 193 -8.33 -4.59 13.84
CA ARG A 193 -7.31 -4.20 12.85
C ARG A 193 -6.52 -5.36 12.25
N THR A 194 -6.38 -6.44 12.99
CA THR A 194 -5.62 -7.64 12.57
C THR A 194 -6.50 -8.75 12.04
N GLY A 195 -7.81 -8.64 12.23
CA GLY A 195 -8.78 -9.66 11.85
C GLY A 195 -8.90 -10.81 12.86
N ALA A 196 -8.27 -10.69 14.01
CA ALA A 196 -8.37 -11.71 15.06
C ALA A 196 -9.82 -11.90 15.57
N GLN A 197 -10.64 -10.86 15.50
CA GLN A 197 -12.10 -10.93 15.78
C GLN A 197 -12.86 -11.96 14.93
N HIS A 198 -12.32 -12.35 13.77
CA HIS A 198 -12.95 -13.32 12.87
C HIS A 198 -12.50 -14.77 13.15
N LEU A 199 -11.58 -14.98 14.11
CA LEU A 199 -11.10 -16.31 14.47
C LEU A 199 -12.06 -16.98 15.45
N LYS A 200 -12.34 -18.27 15.22
CA LYS A 200 -13.27 -19.05 16.07
C LYS A 200 -12.83 -19.13 17.55
N ASN A 201 -11.52 -19.22 17.77
CA ASN A 201 -10.94 -19.45 19.10
C ASN A 201 -10.39 -18.15 19.74
N GLY A 202 -10.63 -17.00 19.10
CA GLY A 202 -10.03 -15.73 19.54
C GLY A 202 -8.51 -15.69 19.34
N ALA A 203 -7.87 -14.69 19.93
CA ALA A 203 -6.43 -14.50 19.87
C ALA A 203 -5.80 -14.52 21.26
N PHE A 204 -4.62 -15.12 21.38
CA PHE A 204 -3.78 -14.95 22.56
C PHE A 204 -3.16 -13.54 22.54
N ARG A 205 -3.25 -12.83 23.66
CA ARG A 205 -2.77 -11.45 23.80
C ARG A 205 -1.50 -11.45 24.65
N ALA A 206 -0.44 -10.83 24.14
CA ALA A 206 0.81 -10.65 24.86
C ALA A 206 1.29 -9.20 24.73
N ARG A 207 1.77 -8.63 25.81
CA ARG A 207 2.36 -7.29 25.85
C ARG A 207 3.73 -7.38 26.48
N VAL A 208 4.72 -6.84 25.78
CA VAL A 208 6.09 -6.69 26.26
C VAL A 208 6.35 -5.21 26.47
N GLU A 209 6.88 -4.84 27.62
CA GLU A 209 7.22 -3.46 27.91
C GLU A 209 8.43 -3.02 27.09
N SER A 210 8.42 -1.74 26.69
CA SER A 210 9.53 -1.15 25.96
C SER A 210 10.74 -0.97 26.90
N PRO A 211 11.96 -1.33 26.47
CA PRO A 211 13.17 -1.05 27.24
C PRO A 211 13.54 0.45 27.25
N TYR A 212 12.88 1.27 26.43
CA TYR A 212 13.18 2.70 26.32
C TYR A 212 12.39 3.52 27.32
N ASN A 213 13.05 4.46 27.99
CA ASN A 213 12.40 5.47 28.82
C ASN A 213 12.06 6.71 28.00
N TYR A 214 10.90 6.68 27.35
CA TYR A 214 10.45 7.79 26.47
C TYR A 214 10.35 9.12 27.20
N ALA A 215 10.03 9.14 28.50
CA ALA A 215 9.86 10.36 29.26
C ALA A 215 11.19 11.14 29.45
N SER A 216 12.32 10.43 29.45
CA SER A 216 13.64 11.05 29.60
C SER A 216 14.41 11.18 28.26
N GLN A 217 13.99 10.42 27.24
CA GLN A 217 14.72 10.32 25.96
C GLN A 217 14.07 11.10 24.82
N ALA A 218 12.83 11.57 24.98
CA ALA A 218 12.12 12.33 23.96
C ALA A 218 11.33 13.48 24.53
N GLU A 219 11.30 14.58 23.79
CA GLU A 219 10.44 15.72 24.06
C GLU A 219 9.43 15.91 22.91
N VAL A 220 8.19 16.21 23.24
CA VAL A 220 7.13 16.46 22.26
C VAL A 220 6.73 17.91 22.33
N LEU A 221 7.05 18.67 21.27
CA LEU A 221 6.72 20.08 21.13
C LEU A 221 5.45 20.24 20.28
N ILE A 222 4.49 21.02 20.77
CA ILE A 222 3.28 21.40 20.03
C ILE A 222 3.40 22.88 19.67
N VAL A 223 3.71 23.15 18.41
CA VAL A 223 3.83 24.51 17.87
C VAL A 223 2.44 25.05 17.54
N GLY A 224 1.95 26.01 18.31
CA GLY A 224 0.58 26.54 18.21
C GLY A 224 0.46 27.91 17.53
N ASP A 225 1.56 28.60 17.32
CA ASP A 225 1.65 29.99 16.87
C ASP A 225 1.93 30.14 15.37
N VAL A 226 2.08 29.05 14.61
CA VAL A 226 2.29 29.07 13.16
C VAL A 226 0.94 29.09 12.43
N PRO A 227 0.62 30.16 11.68
CA PRO A 227 -0.63 30.24 10.93
C PRO A 227 -0.70 29.20 9.81
N LYS A 228 -1.84 28.49 9.72
CA LYS A 228 -2.04 27.35 8.80
C LYS A 228 -1.83 27.67 7.32
N ASN A 229 -2.08 28.91 6.90
CA ASN A 229 -2.11 29.30 5.48
C ASN A 229 -0.95 30.24 5.10
N GLN A 230 0.07 30.36 5.93
CA GLN A 230 1.25 31.19 5.67
C GLN A 230 2.49 30.33 5.42
N PRO A 231 2.84 30.03 4.14
CA PRO A 231 4.01 29.20 3.82
C PRO A 231 5.33 29.77 4.34
N GLY A 232 5.45 31.09 4.45
CA GLY A 232 6.64 31.73 5.01
C GLY A 232 6.81 31.46 6.50
N ALA A 233 5.75 31.59 7.30
CA ALA A 233 5.79 31.29 8.73
C ALA A 233 6.07 29.81 8.99
N LEU A 234 5.50 28.92 8.17
CA LEU A 234 5.80 27.50 8.23
C LEU A 234 7.26 27.20 7.91
N ALA A 235 7.81 27.82 6.87
CA ALA A 235 9.21 27.67 6.50
C ALA A 235 10.15 28.14 7.62
N ALA A 236 9.90 29.33 8.19
CA ALA A 236 10.68 29.86 9.31
C ALA A 236 10.64 28.92 10.54
N ALA A 237 9.49 28.31 10.82
CA ALA A 237 9.37 27.33 11.90
C ALA A 237 10.23 26.07 11.63
N PHE A 238 10.20 25.51 10.42
CA PHE A 238 11.05 24.36 10.05
C PHE A 238 12.53 24.73 10.10
N GLU A 239 12.92 25.90 9.60
CA GLU A 239 14.30 26.41 9.68
C GLU A 239 14.77 26.50 11.13
N SER A 240 13.98 27.14 11.99
CA SER A 240 14.31 27.28 13.42
C SER A 240 14.45 25.90 14.12
N LEU A 241 13.59 24.95 13.81
CA LEU A 241 13.64 23.60 14.36
C LEU A 241 14.90 22.84 13.90
N PHE A 242 15.23 22.91 12.63
CA PHE A 242 16.43 22.25 12.07
C PHE A 242 17.74 22.87 12.59
N LEU A 243 17.78 24.20 12.75
CA LEU A 243 18.88 24.89 13.39
C LEU A 243 19.03 24.48 14.87
N ALA A 244 17.91 24.45 15.61
CA ALA A 244 17.92 24.07 17.02
C ALA A 244 18.36 22.62 17.26
N SER A 245 18.05 21.71 16.33
CA SER A 245 18.50 20.31 16.39
C SER A 245 19.91 20.12 15.85
N ASN A 246 20.56 21.14 15.32
CA ASN A 246 21.85 21.07 14.63
C ASN A 246 21.85 20.05 13.49
N GLY A 247 20.80 20.04 12.65
CA GLY A 247 20.56 19.03 11.62
C GLY A 247 19.93 17.75 12.17
N GLY A 248 20.09 16.64 11.45
CA GLY A 248 19.48 15.34 11.82
C GLY A 248 17.96 15.41 11.91
N GLY A 249 17.32 16.24 11.08
CA GLY A 249 15.91 16.53 11.13
C GLY A 249 15.11 15.99 9.95
N ILE A 250 13.97 15.37 10.22
CA ILE A 250 13.00 14.99 9.18
C ILE A 250 11.75 15.84 9.30
N GLY A 251 11.36 16.48 8.19
CA GLY A 251 10.11 17.19 8.04
C GLY A 251 9.09 16.39 7.25
N LEU A 252 7.95 16.03 7.86
CA LEU A 252 6.90 15.25 7.23
C LEU A 252 5.72 16.12 6.79
N PHE A 253 5.38 16.00 5.51
CA PHE A 253 4.35 16.80 4.85
C PHE A 253 3.20 15.95 4.32
N THR A 254 1.99 16.44 4.43
CA THR A 254 0.80 15.81 3.86
C THR A 254 0.55 16.22 2.39
N ALA A 255 1.26 17.23 1.89
CA ALA A 255 1.09 17.77 0.53
C ALA A 255 2.44 18.19 -0.09
N ILE A 256 2.74 17.61 -1.26
CA ILE A 256 3.98 17.87 -2.02
C ILE A 256 4.17 19.38 -2.31
N ARG A 257 3.09 20.11 -2.62
CA ARG A 257 3.17 21.56 -2.88
C ARG A 257 3.68 22.35 -1.67
N ARG A 258 3.30 21.95 -0.46
CA ARG A 258 3.75 22.61 0.77
C ARG A 258 5.20 22.24 1.09
N LEU A 259 5.57 21.01 0.89
CA LEU A 259 6.95 20.54 1.00
C LEU A 259 7.87 21.37 0.09
N ARG A 260 7.54 21.50 -1.20
CA ARG A 260 8.31 22.31 -2.15
C ARG A 260 8.42 23.77 -1.72
N ALA A 261 7.31 24.36 -1.28
CA ALA A 261 7.28 25.75 -0.85
C ALA A 261 8.13 26.04 0.40
N VAL A 262 8.26 25.07 1.30
CA VAL A 262 9.17 25.14 2.46
C VAL A 262 10.62 24.93 1.99
N TYR A 263 10.88 23.90 1.23
CA TYR A 263 12.22 23.59 0.69
C TYR A 263 12.88 24.77 0.00
N GLU A 264 12.17 25.42 -0.94
CA GLU A 264 12.66 26.59 -1.68
C GLU A 264 13.09 27.76 -0.79
N ARG A 265 12.50 27.88 0.41
CA ARG A 265 12.79 28.99 1.32
C ARG A 265 13.92 28.72 2.30
N ILE A 266 14.04 27.45 2.77
CA ILE A 266 14.98 27.15 3.86
C ILE A 266 16.24 26.45 3.38
N ARG A 267 16.32 26.01 2.12
CA ARG A 267 17.47 25.30 1.59
C ARG A 267 18.75 26.13 1.73
N THR A 268 18.80 27.29 1.14
CA THR A 268 19.98 28.15 1.13
C THR A 268 20.42 28.59 2.54
N PRO A 269 19.52 29.04 3.43
CA PRO A 269 19.88 29.34 4.82
C PRO A 269 20.50 28.15 5.56
N LEU A 270 19.95 26.94 5.41
CA LEU A 270 20.46 25.76 6.09
C LEU A 270 21.81 25.30 5.51
N GLU A 271 21.99 25.32 4.20
CA GLU A 271 23.24 25.00 3.54
C GLU A 271 24.39 25.95 3.97
N GLN A 272 24.08 27.24 4.16
CA GLN A 272 25.04 28.23 4.70
C GLN A 272 25.50 27.92 6.14
N GLN A 273 24.69 27.17 6.89
CA GLN A 273 25.02 26.69 8.24
C GLN A 273 25.64 25.27 8.24
N GLY A 274 25.98 24.74 7.07
CA GLY A 274 26.56 23.40 6.94
C GLY A 274 25.56 22.27 7.14
N MET A 275 24.27 22.53 6.95
CA MET A 275 23.17 21.56 7.04
C MET A 275 22.57 21.32 5.65
N PRO A 276 23.00 20.27 4.93
CA PRO A 276 22.41 19.92 3.63
C PRO A 276 20.93 19.59 3.78
N LEU A 277 20.10 20.14 2.89
CA LEU A 277 18.68 19.86 2.87
C LEU A 277 18.29 19.07 1.63
N PHE A 278 17.75 17.88 1.85
CA PHE A 278 17.21 17.01 0.81
C PHE A 278 15.68 16.98 0.86
N ALA A 279 15.04 16.75 -0.28
CA ALA A 279 13.59 16.73 -0.35
C ALA A 279 13.04 15.73 -1.36
N GLN A 280 12.17 14.84 -0.89
CA GLN A 280 11.40 13.96 -1.74
C GLN A 280 10.55 14.74 -2.74
N HIS A 281 10.44 14.29 -3.98
CA HIS A 281 9.71 14.95 -5.09
C HIS A 281 10.31 16.28 -5.58
N VAL A 282 11.49 16.66 -5.09
CA VAL A 282 12.26 17.81 -5.54
C VAL A 282 13.58 17.33 -6.12
N ASP A 283 14.39 16.64 -5.31
CA ASP A 283 15.64 16.03 -5.76
C ASP A 283 15.35 14.83 -6.68
N ALA A 284 16.13 14.70 -7.74
CA ALA A 284 15.97 13.67 -8.76
C ALA A 284 16.55 12.31 -8.30
N MET A 285 16.19 11.89 -7.09
CA MET A 285 16.61 10.65 -6.45
C MET A 285 15.41 9.88 -5.94
N ASP A 286 15.52 8.55 -5.88
CA ASP A 286 14.50 7.72 -5.24
C ASP A 286 14.53 7.88 -3.71
N THR A 287 13.44 7.49 -3.05
CA THR A 287 13.28 7.67 -1.60
C THR A 287 14.32 6.87 -0.80
N GLY A 288 14.74 5.70 -1.27
CA GLY A 288 15.75 4.87 -0.60
C GLY A 288 17.09 5.58 -0.57
N THR A 289 17.56 6.08 -1.72
CA THR A 289 18.79 6.85 -1.85
C THR A 289 18.80 8.10 -0.96
N LEU A 290 17.69 8.86 -0.92
CA LEU A 290 17.55 10.03 -0.04
C LEU A 290 17.69 9.66 1.44
N VAL A 291 17.11 8.53 1.86
CA VAL A 291 17.20 8.03 3.22
C VAL A 291 18.61 7.56 3.54
N ASP A 292 19.31 6.92 2.60
CA ASP A 292 20.70 6.47 2.79
C ASP A 292 21.65 7.65 2.95
N ILE A 293 21.55 8.69 2.11
CA ILE A 293 22.32 9.93 2.26
C ILE A 293 22.04 10.60 3.62
N PHE A 294 20.78 10.71 4.00
CA PHE A 294 20.40 11.28 5.30
C PHE A 294 20.95 10.47 6.49
N ARG A 295 21.04 9.14 6.36
CA ARG A 295 21.61 8.27 7.39
C ARG A 295 23.12 8.49 7.56
N ASP A 296 23.82 8.69 6.45
CA ASP A 296 25.28 8.79 6.44
C ASP A 296 25.79 10.19 6.84
N ASP A 297 24.94 11.23 6.71
CA ASP A 297 25.27 12.61 7.10
C ASP A 297 24.41 13.06 8.30
N THR A 298 25.04 13.11 9.48
CA THR A 298 24.39 13.50 10.73
C THR A 298 23.90 14.96 10.77
N ASN A 299 24.42 15.82 9.90
CA ASN A 299 24.00 17.21 9.79
C ASN A 299 22.91 17.45 8.76
N ALA A 300 22.62 16.44 7.92
CA ALA A 300 21.61 16.54 6.89
C ALA A 300 20.20 16.72 7.46
N CYS A 301 19.35 17.39 6.69
CA CYS A 301 17.90 17.46 6.92
C CYS A 301 17.15 16.87 5.72
N LEU A 302 16.00 16.27 5.97
CA LEU A 302 15.20 15.61 4.93
C LEU A 302 13.72 16.05 5.01
N LEU A 303 13.16 16.52 3.90
CA LEU A 303 11.72 16.75 3.77
C LEU A 303 11.08 15.62 2.98
N GLY A 304 10.02 15.04 3.51
CA GLY A 304 9.33 13.93 2.85
C GLY A 304 7.84 13.86 3.13
N THR A 305 7.22 12.86 2.53
CA THR A 305 5.81 12.51 2.72
C THR A 305 5.69 11.14 3.40
N ASP A 306 4.53 10.52 3.34
CA ASP A 306 4.25 9.21 3.96
C ASP A 306 5.29 8.13 3.57
N ALA A 307 5.81 8.16 2.34
CA ALA A 307 6.82 7.19 1.89
C ALA A 307 8.15 7.30 2.65
N VAL A 308 8.56 8.52 3.01
CA VAL A 308 9.73 8.74 3.89
C VAL A 308 9.38 8.26 5.29
N ARG A 309 8.20 8.62 5.82
CA ARG A 309 7.75 8.15 7.14
C ARG A 309 7.84 6.63 7.28
N ASP A 310 7.36 5.89 6.28
CA ASP A 310 7.26 4.43 6.33
C ASP A 310 8.59 3.72 6.01
N GLY A 311 9.45 4.33 5.21
CA GLY A 311 10.71 3.77 4.71
C GLY A 311 11.96 4.08 5.54
N VAL A 312 11.91 5.03 6.49
CA VAL A 312 13.10 5.45 7.23
C VAL A 312 13.43 4.49 8.36
N ASP A 313 14.61 3.90 8.30
CA ASP A 313 15.28 3.22 9.41
C ASP A 313 16.68 3.83 9.61
N VAL A 314 16.74 4.85 10.46
CA VAL A 314 17.95 5.62 10.75
C VAL A 314 18.22 5.57 12.25
N PRO A 315 19.13 4.68 12.69
CA PRO A 315 19.50 4.60 14.09
C PRO A 315 20.52 5.69 14.47
N GLY A 316 20.60 5.98 15.75
CA GLY A 316 21.63 6.84 16.32
C GLY A 316 21.39 8.33 16.13
N GLU A 317 22.49 9.08 16.01
CA GLU A 317 22.49 10.54 16.02
C GLU A 317 22.00 11.19 14.71
N SER A 318 21.87 10.42 13.65
CA SER A 318 21.42 10.96 12.35
C SER A 318 19.95 11.38 12.35
N LEU A 319 19.12 10.89 13.30
CA LEU A 319 17.72 11.32 13.45
C LEU A 319 17.45 11.85 14.87
N ARG A 320 17.56 13.16 15.05
CA ARG A 320 17.34 13.86 16.33
C ARG A 320 16.01 14.59 16.40
N LEU A 321 15.46 14.99 15.24
CA LEU A 321 14.23 15.75 15.15
C LEU A 321 13.27 15.12 14.14
N LEU A 322 12.01 14.99 14.52
CA LEU A 322 10.92 14.65 13.62
C LEU A 322 9.82 15.68 13.72
N ALA A 323 9.60 16.46 12.67
CA ALA A 323 8.59 17.50 12.62
C ALA A 323 7.46 17.16 11.65
N PHE A 324 6.21 17.23 12.11
CA PHE A 324 5.02 17.12 11.27
C PHE A 324 4.51 18.50 10.88
N GLU A 325 4.34 18.75 9.61
CA GLU A 325 3.69 19.98 9.11
C GLU A 325 2.28 20.14 9.67
N ARG A 326 1.58 19.00 9.84
CA ARG A 326 0.29 18.91 10.53
C ARG A 326 0.03 17.49 10.99
N VAL A 327 -0.98 17.33 11.84
CA VAL A 327 -1.46 15.99 12.21
C VAL A 327 -1.85 15.21 10.95
N PRO A 328 -1.36 13.99 10.75
CA PRO A 328 -1.64 13.17 9.58
C PRO A 328 -3.05 12.55 9.68
N TRP A 329 -4.06 13.37 9.43
CA TRP A 329 -5.43 12.86 9.37
C TRP A 329 -5.63 12.03 8.11
N PRO A 330 -6.36 10.90 8.19
CA PRO A 330 -6.71 10.11 7.02
C PRO A 330 -7.41 10.96 5.96
N ARG A 331 -7.10 10.69 4.68
CA ARG A 331 -7.79 11.36 3.58
C ARG A 331 -9.24 10.89 3.51
N PRO A 332 -10.23 11.79 3.42
CA PRO A 332 -11.64 11.43 3.37
C PRO A 332 -12.07 10.94 1.97
N ASP A 333 -11.39 9.93 1.44
CA ASP A 333 -11.76 9.27 0.20
C ASP A 333 -13.03 8.41 0.37
N ILE A 334 -13.54 7.85 -0.72
CA ILE A 334 -14.77 7.07 -0.72
C ILE A 334 -14.63 5.86 0.19
N LEU A 335 -13.52 5.14 0.11
CA LEU A 335 -13.24 3.95 0.90
C LEU A 335 -13.13 4.29 2.39
N HIS A 336 -12.39 5.37 2.73
CA HIS A 336 -12.26 5.81 4.11
C HIS A 336 -13.60 6.25 4.71
N ARG A 337 -14.43 6.97 3.93
CA ARG A 337 -15.78 7.34 4.38
C ARG A 337 -16.66 6.14 4.67
N ALA A 338 -16.61 5.11 3.82
CA ALA A 338 -17.34 3.86 4.04
C ALA A 338 -16.85 3.14 5.30
N ARG A 339 -15.54 2.99 5.47
CA ARG A 339 -14.95 2.40 6.69
C ARG A 339 -15.28 3.18 7.94
N ARG A 340 -15.21 4.51 7.86
CA ARG A 340 -15.57 5.39 8.97
C ARG A 340 -17.05 5.23 9.38
N ALA A 341 -17.96 5.09 8.42
CA ALA A 341 -19.36 4.83 8.71
C ALA A 341 -19.58 3.47 9.39
N ALA A 342 -18.83 2.44 8.97
CA ALA A 342 -18.92 1.09 9.54
C ALA A 342 -18.20 0.92 10.88
N CYS A 343 -17.10 1.65 11.13
CA CYS A 343 -16.15 1.39 12.21
C CYS A 343 -16.00 2.55 13.22
N GLY A 344 -17.10 3.17 13.68
CA GLY A 344 -17.03 4.08 14.83
C GLY A 344 -16.75 5.56 14.54
N GLY A 345 -16.89 6.01 13.31
CA GLY A 345 -16.96 7.42 12.98
C GLY A 345 -15.62 8.18 13.19
N ARG A 346 -15.67 9.31 13.91
CA ARG A 346 -14.48 10.15 14.19
C ARG A 346 -13.44 9.45 15.08
N GLY A 347 -13.83 8.44 15.85
CA GLY A 347 -12.93 7.63 16.65
C GLY A 347 -11.89 6.90 15.82
N LEU A 348 -12.29 6.36 14.66
CA LEU A 348 -11.39 5.73 13.69
C LEU A 348 -10.31 6.70 13.18
N ASP A 349 -10.70 7.92 12.78
CA ASP A 349 -9.76 8.94 12.30
C ASP A 349 -8.70 9.26 13.37
N ALA A 350 -9.14 9.49 14.60
CA ALA A 350 -8.26 9.82 15.71
C ALA A 350 -7.30 8.66 16.05
N MET A 351 -7.79 7.43 16.03
CA MET A 351 -6.98 6.23 16.26
C MET A 351 -5.90 6.07 15.17
N LEU A 352 -6.27 6.20 13.89
CA LEU A 352 -5.33 6.11 12.78
C LEU A 352 -4.25 7.20 12.87
N ALA A 353 -4.64 8.46 13.11
CA ALA A 353 -3.70 9.56 13.25
C ALA A 353 -2.75 9.36 14.46
N ARG A 354 -3.22 8.75 15.58
CA ARG A 354 -2.35 8.39 16.71
C ARG A 354 -1.38 7.27 16.35
N ALA A 355 -1.85 6.23 15.67
CA ALA A 355 -1.01 5.11 15.25
C ALA A 355 0.12 5.57 14.33
N GLU A 356 -0.18 6.43 13.34
CA GLU A 356 0.82 6.99 12.42
C GLU A 356 1.87 7.83 13.15
N ARG A 357 1.44 8.71 14.06
CA ARG A 357 2.38 9.52 14.86
C ARG A 357 3.27 8.64 15.75
N ARG A 358 2.71 7.65 16.44
CA ARG A 358 3.49 6.72 17.28
C ARG A 358 4.51 5.93 16.47
N GLN A 359 4.15 5.48 15.29
CA GLN A 359 5.06 4.78 14.39
C GLN A 359 6.23 5.67 13.99
N ALA A 360 5.97 6.94 13.67
CA ALA A 360 7.00 7.90 13.31
C ALA A 360 7.90 8.28 14.51
N VAL A 361 7.32 8.58 15.68
CA VAL A 361 8.08 8.88 16.92
C VAL A 361 8.94 7.70 17.35
N GLY A 362 8.47 6.47 17.21
CA GLY A 362 9.26 5.27 17.51
C GLY A 362 10.51 5.09 16.65
N ARG A 363 10.70 5.92 15.61
CA ARG A 363 11.90 5.92 14.78
C ARG A 363 13.00 6.84 15.32
N VAL A 364 12.62 7.88 16.07
CA VAL A 364 13.58 8.85 16.67
C VAL A 364 14.35 8.19 17.82
N ILE A 365 13.72 7.24 18.55
CA ILE A 365 14.34 6.57 19.69
C ILE A 365 14.74 5.16 19.23
N ARG A 366 15.90 5.07 18.62
CA ARG A 366 16.56 3.81 18.22
C ARG A 366 18.04 3.86 18.57
N ARG A 367 18.59 2.72 18.95
CA ARG A 367 20.03 2.54 19.12
C ARG A 367 20.64 1.91 17.89
#